data_8d988bf7d3402b6d94d51cc38d38269b
#
_entry.id   8d988bf7d3402b6d94d51cc38d38269b
#
_cell.length_a   1.000
_cell.length_b   1.000
_cell.length_c   1.000
_cell.angle_alpha   90.00
_cell.angle_beta   90.00
_cell.angle_gamma   90.00
#
_symmetry.space_group_name_H-M   'P 1'
#
loop_
_entity.id
_entity.type
_entity.pdbx_description
1 polymer ?
#
loop_
_entity_poly.entity_id
_entity_poly.type
_entity_poly.pdbx_seq_one_letter_code
_entity_poly.pdbx_strand_id
1 'polypeptide(L)'
;YADERLSAKTRACFDSIPQQLAKENRKFQYKVVRAGGNASLFGDALDWLVLSGTVARCSLVGQIESPLEAFVNPSAFKIYQADTGLLVSKAGAQRADILAGIGGTFMGALTENYVAQQLSAMGYPLHYWARDNRAEIDFVVEKQGCLSAIEVKAGENTRSRSLSSLKKTHPGVRLIRLSTKPFGMNDGLMSVPLYAAFCL
;
A
#
# COMPACT_ATOMS: atom_id res chain seq x y z
N TYR A 1 5.21 -14.11 25.39
CA TYR A 1 4.09 -14.92 24.89
C TYR A 1 2.84 -14.05 24.93
N ALA A 2 2.12 -13.91 23.80
CA ALA A 2 0.87 -13.20 23.78
C ALA A 2 -0.19 -14.00 24.56
N ASP A 3 -1.02 -13.28 25.36
CA ASP A 3 -2.21 -13.84 25.96
C ASP A 3 -3.07 -14.50 24.86
N GLU A 4 -3.79 -15.57 25.17
CA GLU A 4 -4.65 -16.30 24.21
C GLU A 4 -5.64 -15.38 23.52
N ARG A 5 -6.16 -14.38 24.25
CA ARG A 5 -7.08 -13.37 23.70
C ARG A 5 -6.40 -12.47 22.67
N LEU A 6 -5.17 -12.02 22.95
CA LEU A 6 -4.39 -11.22 22.01
C LEU A 6 -4.03 -12.05 20.78
N SER A 7 -3.63 -13.29 20.97
CA SER A 7 -3.31 -14.24 19.89
C SER A 7 -4.50 -14.44 18.95
N ALA A 8 -5.71 -14.68 19.49
CA ALA A 8 -6.92 -14.83 18.69
C ALA A 8 -7.27 -13.56 17.90
N LYS A 9 -7.14 -12.37 18.51
CA LYS A 9 -7.39 -11.09 17.84
C LYS A 9 -6.36 -10.81 16.75
N THR A 10 -5.09 -11.09 17.02
CA THR A 10 -3.97 -10.95 16.08
C THR A 10 -4.21 -11.81 14.84
N ARG A 11 -4.60 -13.07 15.06
CA ARG A 11 -4.95 -13.99 13.98
C ARG A 11 -6.13 -13.44 13.15
N ALA A 12 -7.19 -12.99 13.80
CA ALA A 12 -8.35 -12.43 13.12
C ALA A 12 -8.00 -11.20 12.27
N CYS A 13 -7.17 -10.28 12.78
CA CYS A 13 -6.65 -9.14 12.03
C CYS A 13 -5.88 -9.62 10.80
N PHE A 14 -4.93 -10.54 10.99
CA PHE A 14 -4.08 -11.06 9.93
C PHE A 14 -4.89 -11.78 8.85
N ASP A 15 -5.88 -12.60 9.22
CA ASP A 15 -6.73 -13.34 8.30
C ASP A 15 -7.65 -12.44 7.48
N SER A 16 -7.98 -11.24 7.97
CA SER A 16 -8.81 -10.27 7.26
C SER A 16 -8.08 -9.52 6.13
N ILE A 17 -6.74 -9.52 6.10
CA ILE A 17 -5.95 -8.66 5.20
C ILE A 17 -6.27 -8.89 3.71
N PRO A 18 -6.37 -10.12 3.18
CA PRO A 18 -6.72 -10.32 1.77
C PRO A 18 -8.06 -9.65 1.40
N GLN A 19 -9.07 -9.77 2.28
CA GLN A 19 -10.38 -9.16 2.08
C GLN A 19 -10.31 -7.61 2.18
N GLN A 20 -9.45 -7.07 3.03
CA GLN A 20 -9.24 -5.62 3.15
C GLN A 20 -8.63 -5.05 1.86
N LEU A 21 -7.59 -5.72 1.34
CA LEU A 21 -6.87 -5.31 0.14
C LEU A 21 -7.66 -5.50 -1.16
N ALA A 22 -8.59 -6.46 -1.19
CA ALA A 22 -9.48 -6.68 -2.34
C ALA A 22 -10.53 -5.57 -2.51
N LYS A 23 -10.73 -4.69 -1.52
CA LYS A 23 -11.66 -3.56 -1.61
C LYS A 23 -11.08 -2.43 -2.45
N GLU A 24 -11.96 -1.63 -3.03
CA GLU A 24 -11.58 -0.52 -3.91
C GLU A 24 -10.63 0.48 -3.23
N ASN A 25 -10.93 0.90 -1.99
CA ASN A 25 -10.13 1.89 -1.28
C ASN A 25 -9.02 1.30 -0.40
N ARG A 26 -8.94 -0.03 -0.25
CA ARG A 26 -7.93 -0.78 0.53
C ARG A 26 -7.64 -0.25 1.95
N LYS A 27 -8.45 0.69 2.46
CA LYS A 27 -8.33 1.19 3.83
C LYS A 27 -8.68 0.09 4.82
N PHE A 28 -7.85 -0.07 5.85
CA PHE A 28 -8.12 -1.05 6.89
C PHE A 28 -9.36 -0.66 7.68
N GLN A 29 -10.26 -1.59 7.86
CA GLN A 29 -11.52 -1.41 8.58
C GLN A 29 -11.69 -2.51 9.62
N TYR A 30 -11.66 -2.16 10.88
CA TYR A 30 -11.82 -3.11 11.99
C TYR A 30 -13.14 -3.91 11.92
N LYS A 31 -14.21 -3.31 11.37
CA LYS A 31 -15.49 -4.01 11.14
C LYS A 31 -15.40 -5.17 10.15
N VAL A 32 -14.36 -5.22 9.32
CA VAL A 32 -14.11 -6.35 8.39
C VAL A 32 -13.44 -7.51 9.12
N VAL A 33 -12.65 -7.23 10.17
CA VAL A 33 -12.10 -8.26 11.05
C VAL A 33 -13.24 -9.02 11.74
N ARG A 34 -14.21 -8.28 12.28
CA ARG A 34 -15.42 -8.82 12.92
C ARG A 34 -16.51 -7.74 12.98
N ALA A 35 -17.77 -8.13 12.87
CA ALA A 35 -18.90 -7.23 13.09
C ALA A 35 -18.78 -6.52 14.46
N GLY A 36 -18.94 -5.20 14.48
CA GLY A 36 -18.72 -4.36 15.66
C GLY A 36 -17.24 -4.11 16.01
N GLY A 37 -16.28 -4.57 15.19
CA GLY A 37 -14.86 -4.34 15.39
C GLY A 37 -14.49 -2.85 15.32
N ASN A 38 -13.59 -2.43 16.22
CA ASN A 38 -13.07 -1.07 16.31
C ASN A 38 -11.62 -1.06 16.84
N ALA A 39 -10.99 0.11 16.85
CA ALA A 39 -9.60 0.27 17.27
C ALA A 39 -9.36 -0.14 18.74
N SER A 40 -10.29 0.15 19.65
CA SER A 40 -10.19 -0.26 21.07
C SER A 40 -10.17 -1.78 21.24
N LEU A 41 -10.80 -2.53 20.33
CA LEU A 41 -10.86 -3.99 20.42
C LEU A 41 -9.68 -4.69 19.74
N PHE A 42 -9.19 -4.16 18.62
CA PHE A 42 -8.22 -4.81 17.74
C PHE A 42 -6.93 -4.01 17.51
N GLY A 43 -6.82 -2.78 18.08
CA GLY A 43 -5.65 -1.91 17.86
C GLY A 43 -4.35 -2.59 18.31
N ASP A 44 -4.29 -3.05 19.56
CA ASP A 44 -3.10 -3.72 20.12
C ASP A 44 -2.68 -4.95 19.30
N ALA A 45 -3.66 -5.71 18.81
CA ALA A 45 -3.41 -6.88 17.97
C ALA A 45 -2.82 -6.52 16.62
N LEU A 46 -3.29 -5.41 16.02
CA LEU A 46 -2.75 -4.90 14.77
C LEU A 46 -1.36 -4.30 14.96
N ASP A 47 -1.15 -3.54 16.02
CA ASP A 47 0.15 -2.95 16.37
C ASP A 47 1.19 -4.05 16.62
N TRP A 48 0.79 -5.16 17.26
CA TRP A 48 1.65 -6.32 17.42
C TRP A 48 2.08 -6.93 16.07
N LEU A 49 1.18 -7.05 15.08
CA LEU A 49 1.51 -7.51 13.72
C LEU A 49 2.50 -6.57 13.03
N VAL A 50 2.34 -5.26 13.19
CA VAL A 50 3.26 -4.25 12.64
C VAL A 50 4.63 -4.37 13.31
N LEU A 51 4.68 -4.40 14.64
CA LEU A 51 5.93 -4.51 15.42
C LEU A 51 6.67 -5.82 15.13
N SER A 52 5.96 -6.92 14.87
CA SER A 52 6.57 -8.20 14.50
C SER A 52 7.14 -8.22 13.08
N GLY A 53 6.90 -7.16 12.28
CA GLY A 53 7.30 -7.11 10.88
C GLY A 53 6.51 -8.05 9.96
N THR A 54 5.42 -8.65 10.45
CA THR A 54 4.58 -9.57 9.67
C THR A 54 3.72 -8.82 8.65
N VAL A 55 3.40 -7.56 8.96
CA VAL A 55 2.66 -6.65 8.08
C VAL A 55 3.30 -5.26 8.08
N ALA A 56 3.08 -4.52 7.00
CA ALA A 56 3.49 -3.13 6.87
C ALA A 56 2.27 -2.21 6.94
N ARG A 57 2.34 -1.18 7.79
CA ARG A 57 1.33 -0.13 7.88
C ARG A 57 1.69 1.00 6.92
N CYS A 58 0.73 1.40 6.08
CA CYS A 58 0.83 2.54 5.19
C CYS A 58 -0.17 3.60 5.64
N SER A 59 0.32 4.72 6.18
CA SER A 59 -0.50 5.75 6.81
C SER A 59 -0.95 6.81 5.81
N LEU A 60 -2.17 7.32 5.97
CA LEU A 60 -2.63 8.49 5.19
C LEU A 60 -1.85 9.73 5.62
N VAL A 61 -1.33 10.48 4.65
CA VAL A 61 -0.85 11.85 4.89
C VAL A 61 -1.85 12.87 4.37
N GLY A 62 -2.13 13.90 5.16
CA GLY A 62 -3.02 15.00 4.78
C GLY A 62 -2.40 15.93 3.76
N GLN A 63 -1.07 16.08 3.78
CA GLN A 63 -0.28 16.94 2.90
C GLN A 63 0.97 16.19 2.43
N ILE A 64 1.43 16.49 1.22
CA ILE A 64 2.68 15.94 0.67
C ILE A 64 3.78 16.99 0.88
N GLU A 65 4.22 17.11 2.13
CA GLU A 65 5.25 18.05 2.57
C GLU A 65 6.23 17.34 3.52
N SER A 66 7.48 17.81 3.53
CA SER A 66 8.54 17.28 4.41
C SER A 66 8.50 17.99 5.79
N PRO A 67 8.60 17.26 6.90
CA PRO A 67 8.67 15.80 7.01
C PRO A 67 7.26 15.16 6.93
N LEU A 68 7.12 14.08 6.16
CA LEU A 68 5.82 13.40 5.96
C LEU A 68 5.14 12.98 7.27
N GLU A 69 5.93 12.56 8.27
CA GLU A 69 5.42 12.12 9.58
C GLU A 69 4.62 13.19 10.31
N ALA A 70 4.90 14.48 10.07
CA ALA A 70 4.16 15.59 10.68
C ALA A 70 2.71 15.70 10.17
N PHE A 71 2.42 15.11 9.01
CA PHE A 71 1.12 15.22 8.34
C PHE A 71 0.34 13.89 8.34
N VAL A 72 0.79 12.89 9.12
CA VAL A 72 0.12 11.60 9.23
C VAL A 72 -1.24 11.74 9.91
N ASN A 73 -2.26 11.16 9.28
CA ASN A 73 -3.57 10.96 9.89
C ASN A 73 -3.64 9.55 10.51
N PRO A 74 -3.58 9.41 11.83
CA PRO A 74 -3.50 8.11 12.49
C PRO A 74 -4.78 7.26 12.36
N SER A 75 -5.91 7.89 12.01
CA SER A 75 -7.19 7.19 11.90
C SER A 75 -7.43 6.52 10.54
N ALA A 76 -6.56 6.76 9.56
CA ALA A 76 -6.70 6.21 8.22
C ALA A 76 -5.39 5.60 7.72
N PHE A 77 -5.41 4.31 7.44
CA PHE A 77 -4.24 3.57 6.98
C PHE A 77 -4.63 2.34 6.17
N LYS A 78 -3.68 1.82 5.41
CA LYS A 78 -3.74 0.52 4.74
C LYS A 78 -2.78 -0.44 5.45
N ILE A 79 -3.05 -1.75 5.35
CA ILE A 79 -2.17 -2.80 5.86
C ILE A 79 -1.81 -3.73 4.72
N TYR A 80 -0.50 -3.90 4.50
CA TYR A 80 0.05 -4.82 3.51
C TYR A 80 0.70 -6.00 4.21
N GLN A 81 0.69 -7.16 3.58
CA GLN A 81 1.48 -8.32 4.00
C GLN A 81 2.96 -8.03 3.74
N ALA A 82 3.83 -8.37 4.69
CA ALA A 82 5.28 -8.24 4.51
C ALA A 82 5.82 -9.19 3.41
N ASP A 83 5.08 -10.25 3.11
CA ASP A 83 5.38 -11.19 2.04
C ASP A 83 4.18 -11.36 1.10
N THR A 84 4.41 -11.06 -0.19
CA THR A 84 3.37 -11.14 -1.22
C THR A 84 2.95 -12.57 -1.52
N GLY A 85 3.86 -13.55 -1.40
CA GLY A 85 3.54 -14.97 -1.54
C GLY A 85 2.59 -15.45 -0.44
N LEU A 86 2.77 -14.93 0.78
CA LEU A 86 1.86 -15.20 1.89
C LEU A 86 0.46 -14.62 1.63
N LEU A 87 0.37 -13.41 1.05
CA LEU A 87 -0.91 -12.82 0.63
C LEU A 87 -1.63 -13.72 -0.39
N VAL A 88 -0.92 -14.21 -1.41
CA VAL A 88 -1.44 -15.13 -2.43
C VAL A 88 -1.98 -16.41 -1.78
N SER A 89 -1.18 -17.03 -0.91
CA SER A 89 -1.54 -18.26 -0.21
C SER A 89 -2.80 -18.07 0.65
N LYS A 90 -2.85 -16.99 1.43
CA LYS A 90 -4.02 -16.69 2.30
C LYS A 90 -5.29 -16.34 1.52
N ALA A 91 -5.15 -15.72 0.36
CA ALA A 91 -6.28 -15.43 -0.52
C ALA A 91 -6.82 -16.68 -1.24
N GLY A 92 -6.13 -17.81 -1.18
CA GLY A 92 -6.46 -19.01 -1.93
C GLY A 92 -6.35 -18.84 -3.45
N ALA A 93 -5.59 -17.83 -3.90
CA ALA A 93 -5.43 -17.55 -5.32
C ALA A 93 -4.53 -18.60 -5.98
N GLN A 94 -4.96 -19.07 -7.18
CA GLN A 94 -4.18 -20.05 -7.91
C GLN A 94 -2.95 -19.39 -8.53
N ARG A 95 -1.78 -19.99 -8.30
CA ARG A 95 -0.52 -19.51 -8.85
C ARG A 95 -0.52 -19.40 -10.37
N ALA A 96 -1.15 -20.38 -11.04
CA ALA A 96 -1.27 -20.40 -12.50
C ALA A 96 -2.04 -19.18 -13.02
N ASP A 97 -3.13 -18.80 -12.36
CA ASP A 97 -3.94 -17.63 -12.74
C ASP A 97 -3.15 -16.34 -12.60
N ILE A 98 -2.40 -16.20 -11.50
CA ILE A 98 -1.54 -15.02 -11.26
C ILE A 98 -0.48 -14.91 -12.36
N LEU A 99 0.20 -16.01 -12.71
CA LEU A 99 1.21 -16.03 -13.76
C LEU A 99 0.63 -15.75 -15.15
N ALA A 100 -0.63 -16.13 -15.37
CA ALA A 100 -1.37 -15.82 -16.60
C ALA A 100 -1.97 -14.41 -16.63
N GLY A 101 -1.79 -13.61 -15.55
CA GLY A 101 -2.40 -12.28 -15.44
C GLY A 101 -3.91 -12.31 -15.19
N ILE A 102 -4.47 -13.47 -14.82
CA ILE A 102 -5.88 -13.68 -14.55
C ILE A 102 -6.13 -13.46 -13.06
N GLY A 103 -6.79 -12.39 -12.68
CA GLY A 103 -7.01 -12.10 -11.25
C GLY A 103 -7.86 -10.87 -10.97
N GLY A 104 -8.33 -10.19 -12.00
CA GLY A 104 -9.26 -9.06 -11.88
C GLY A 104 -8.75 -7.99 -10.89
N THR A 105 -9.62 -7.54 -9.99
CA THR A 105 -9.29 -6.51 -8.97
C THR A 105 -8.21 -6.96 -7.99
N PHE A 106 -8.08 -8.27 -7.73
CA PHE A 106 -7.07 -8.79 -6.81
C PHE A 106 -5.65 -8.63 -7.35
N MET A 107 -5.44 -8.66 -8.68
CA MET A 107 -4.13 -8.38 -9.27
C MET A 107 -3.62 -6.98 -8.94
N GLY A 108 -4.51 -5.98 -8.90
CA GLY A 108 -4.16 -4.64 -8.46
C GLY A 108 -3.71 -4.60 -6.99
N ALA A 109 -4.43 -5.31 -6.11
CA ALA A 109 -4.07 -5.43 -4.70
C ALA A 109 -2.73 -6.15 -4.50
N LEU A 110 -2.50 -7.24 -5.24
CA LEU A 110 -1.28 -8.02 -5.20
C LEU A 110 -0.07 -7.21 -5.66
N THR A 111 -0.21 -6.47 -6.76
CA THR A 111 0.84 -5.63 -7.32
C THR A 111 1.21 -4.49 -6.36
N GLU A 112 0.21 -3.85 -5.75
CA GLU A 112 0.43 -2.80 -4.76
C GLU A 112 1.07 -3.36 -3.49
N ASN A 113 0.67 -4.55 -3.03
CA ASN A 113 1.32 -5.23 -1.91
C ASN A 113 2.80 -5.56 -2.21
N TYR A 114 3.10 -6.01 -3.43
CA TYR A 114 4.49 -6.23 -3.85
C TYR A 114 5.33 -4.96 -3.77
N VAL A 115 4.80 -3.83 -4.22
CA VAL A 115 5.51 -2.55 -4.11
C VAL A 115 5.68 -2.13 -2.66
N ALA A 116 4.65 -2.30 -1.81
CA ALA A 116 4.75 -2.05 -0.37
C ALA A 116 5.86 -2.89 0.27
N GLN A 117 5.95 -4.17 -0.07
CA GLN A 117 7.01 -5.08 0.38
C GLN A 117 8.40 -4.56 -0.03
N GLN A 118 8.58 -4.14 -1.29
CA GLN A 118 9.87 -3.63 -1.76
C GLN A 118 10.27 -2.33 -1.06
N LEU A 119 9.35 -1.38 -0.93
CA LEU A 119 9.59 -0.10 -0.23
C LEU A 119 9.93 -0.34 1.25
N SER A 120 9.19 -1.23 1.93
CA SER A 120 9.48 -1.59 3.33
C SER A 120 10.85 -2.25 3.48
N ALA A 121 11.24 -3.13 2.56
CA ALA A 121 12.55 -3.79 2.58
C ALA A 121 13.71 -2.80 2.38
N MET A 122 13.46 -1.69 1.68
CA MET A 122 14.41 -0.58 1.54
C MET A 122 14.40 0.38 2.75
N GLY A 123 13.58 0.13 3.76
CA GLY A 123 13.49 0.94 4.98
C GLY A 123 12.65 2.21 4.85
N TYR A 124 11.83 2.33 3.81
CA TYR A 124 10.92 3.47 3.70
C TYR A 124 9.73 3.32 4.66
N PRO A 125 9.42 4.33 5.49
CA PRO A 125 8.10 4.47 6.08
C PRO A 125 7.06 4.61 4.97
N LEU A 126 5.97 3.83 5.06
CA LEU A 126 4.96 3.83 4.01
C LEU A 126 3.86 4.85 4.32
N HIS A 127 3.66 5.74 3.36
CA HIS A 127 2.55 6.69 3.38
C HIS A 127 1.78 6.61 2.07
N TYR A 128 0.51 6.97 2.09
CA TYR A 128 -0.30 7.23 0.90
C TYR A 128 -1.00 8.58 1.04
N TRP A 129 -1.41 9.14 -0.08
CA TRP A 129 -2.17 10.39 -0.08
C TRP A 129 -3.49 10.20 -0.81
N ALA A 130 -4.57 10.80 -0.28
CA ALA A 130 -5.88 10.75 -0.90
C ALA A 130 -6.63 12.06 -0.66
N ARG A 131 -7.37 12.52 -1.67
CA ARG A 131 -8.18 13.74 -1.62
C ARG A 131 -9.60 13.47 -2.10
N ASP A 132 -10.57 13.63 -1.20
CA ASP A 132 -12.02 13.69 -1.49
C ASP A 132 -12.56 12.54 -2.37
N ASN A 133 -12.02 11.33 -2.25
CA ASN A 133 -12.31 10.18 -3.12
C ASN A 133 -12.12 10.45 -4.63
N ARG A 134 -11.46 11.54 -5.00
CA ARG A 134 -11.23 11.97 -6.40
C ARG A 134 -9.83 11.67 -6.89
N ALA A 135 -8.86 11.66 -6.00
CA ALA A 135 -7.47 11.39 -6.32
C ALA A 135 -6.83 10.60 -5.18
N GLU A 136 -6.05 9.59 -5.53
CA GLU A 136 -5.25 8.81 -4.60
C GLU A 136 -3.88 8.57 -5.21
N ILE A 137 -2.83 8.64 -4.40
CA ILE A 137 -1.47 8.24 -4.72
C ILE A 137 -1.16 7.04 -3.83
N ASP A 138 -0.80 5.93 -4.44
CA ASP A 138 -0.66 4.64 -3.75
C ASP A 138 0.43 4.69 -2.67
N PHE A 139 1.59 5.34 -2.99
CA PHE A 139 2.65 5.56 -2.00
C PHE A 139 3.24 6.97 -2.15
N VAL A 140 3.53 7.57 -0.99
CA VAL A 140 4.35 8.78 -0.88
C VAL A 140 5.51 8.43 0.04
N VAL A 141 6.73 8.60 -0.45
CA VAL A 141 7.94 8.31 0.31
C VAL A 141 8.88 9.51 0.32
N GLU A 142 9.66 9.60 1.38
CA GLU A 142 10.66 10.65 1.55
C GLU A 142 12.04 10.03 1.75
N LYS A 143 13.04 10.55 1.05
CA LYS A 143 14.45 10.18 1.21
C LYS A 143 15.32 11.41 1.13
N GLN A 144 16.06 11.71 2.20
CA GLN A 144 16.96 12.86 2.26
C GLN A 144 16.27 14.19 1.86
N GLY A 145 15.03 14.40 2.34
CA GLY A 145 14.23 15.58 2.03
C GLY A 145 13.60 15.59 0.63
N CYS A 146 13.84 14.57 -0.18
CA CYS A 146 13.22 14.46 -1.51
C CYS A 146 11.95 13.62 -1.44
N LEU A 147 10.83 14.23 -1.78
CA LEU A 147 9.52 13.58 -1.83
C LEU A 147 9.29 12.88 -3.17
N SER A 148 8.76 11.67 -3.12
CA SER A 148 8.38 10.91 -4.31
C SER A 148 6.94 10.41 -4.16
N ALA A 149 6.11 10.67 -5.17
CA ALA A 149 4.75 10.16 -5.30
C ALA A 149 4.75 9.00 -6.30
N ILE A 150 4.31 7.84 -5.84
CA ILE A 150 4.40 6.58 -6.59
C ILE A 150 2.99 6.06 -6.84
N GLU A 151 2.68 5.83 -8.11
CA GLU A 151 1.46 5.15 -8.54
C GLU A 151 1.77 3.79 -9.11
N VAL A 152 1.00 2.78 -8.73
CA VAL A 152 1.18 1.38 -9.12
C VAL A 152 0.10 0.97 -10.11
N LYS A 153 0.49 0.38 -11.24
CA LYS A 153 -0.43 -0.10 -12.27
C LYS A 153 -0.14 -1.56 -12.60
N ALA A 154 -1.09 -2.44 -12.30
CA ALA A 154 -0.99 -3.86 -12.61
C ALA A 154 -1.29 -4.19 -14.08
N GLY A 155 -2.10 -3.36 -14.77
CA GLY A 155 -2.53 -3.59 -16.13
C GLY A 155 -1.84 -2.70 -17.17
N GLU A 156 -2.23 -2.89 -18.43
CA GLU A 156 -1.69 -2.13 -19.58
C GLU A 156 -2.09 -0.64 -19.58
N ASN A 157 -3.24 -0.31 -19.00
CA ASN A 157 -3.68 1.07 -18.89
C ASN A 157 -2.89 1.80 -17.80
N THR A 158 -1.90 2.55 -18.24
CA THR A 158 -0.98 3.28 -17.37
C THR A 158 -1.33 4.76 -17.21
N ARG A 159 -2.50 5.21 -17.68
CA ARG A 159 -2.93 6.60 -17.47
C ARG A 159 -3.15 6.86 -15.97
N SER A 160 -2.55 7.92 -15.46
CA SER A 160 -2.68 8.37 -14.08
C SER A 160 -3.17 9.81 -14.03
N ARG A 161 -4.45 9.98 -13.71
CA ARG A 161 -5.04 11.30 -13.49
C ARG A 161 -4.53 11.94 -12.19
N SER A 162 -4.29 11.10 -11.18
CA SER A 162 -3.82 11.53 -9.87
C SER A 162 -2.43 12.15 -9.95
N LEU A 163 -1.46 11.47 -10.59
CA LEU A 163 -0.11 12.02 -10.78
C LEU A 163 -0.13 13.28 -11.65
N SER A 164 -0.96 13.32 -12.70
CA SER A 164 -1.07 14.50 -13.55
C SER A 164 -1.66 15.71 -12.80
N SER A 165 -2.59 15.47 -11.88
CA SER A 165 -3.13 16.50 -11.00
C SER A 165 -2.09 16.96 -9.98
N LEU A 166 -1.36 16.00 -9.38
CA LEU A 166 -0.33 16.28 -8.38
C LEU A 166 0.81 17.13 -8.94
N LYS A 167 1.23 16.87 -10.18
CA LYS A 167 2.25 17.67 -10.87
C LYS A 167 1.97 19.17 -10.85
N LYS A 168 0.70 19.54 -10.99
CA LYS A 168 0.29 20.97 -11.02
C LYS A 168 0.31 21.60 -9.64
N THR A 169 0.04 20.84 -8.60
CA THR A 169 -0.10 21.37 -7.23
C THR A 169 1.17 21.21 -6.39
N HIS A 170 2.05 20.26 -6.75
CA HIS A 170 3.28 19.93 -6.01
C HIS A 170 4.47 19.77 -6.98
N PRO A 171 4.96 20.85 -7.58
CA PRO A 171 5.98 20.80 -8.64
C PRO A 171 7.34 20.26 -8.17
N GLY A 172 7.61 20.27 -6.85
CA GLY A 172 8.85 19.74 -6.25
C GLY A 172 8.83 18.24 -5.96
N VAL A 173 7.69 17.56 -6.14
CA VAL A 173 7.55 16.13 -5.87
C VAL A 173 7.94 15.32 -7.10
N ARG A 174 8.85 14.34 -6.93
CA ARG A 174 9.20 13.39 -7.98
C ARG A 174 8.00 12.48 -8.25
N LEU A 175 7.61 12.35 -9.52
CA LEU A 175 6.48 11.51 -9.93
C LEU A 175 6.99 10.22 -10.53
N ILE A 176 6.54 9.08 -9.97
CA ILE A 176 6.97 7.76 -10.38
C ILE A 176 5.74 6.90 -10.67
N ARG A 177 5.77 6.19 -11.77
CA ARG A 177 4.78 5.16 -12.10
C ARG A 177 5.46 3.81 -12.18
N LEU A 178 5.07 2.90 -11.32
CA LEU A 178 5.44 1.49 -11.37
C LEU A 178 4.42 0.70 -12.19
N SER A 179 4.86 0.03 -13.22
CA SER A 179 3.97 -0.73 -14.11
C SER A 179 4.73 -1.82 -14.88
N THR A 180 4.03 -2.54 -15.76
CA THR A 180 4.63 -3.50 -16.69
C THR A 180 5.41 -2.85 -17.83
N LYS A 181 5.34 -1.51 -17.97
CA LYS A 181 6.06 -0.77 -19.03
C LYS A 181 7.56 -0.65 -18.71
N PRO A 182 8.42 -0.54 -19.75
CA PRO A 182 9.86 -0.36 -19.56
C PRO A 182 10.19 0.99 -18.90
N PHE A 183 11.45 1.14 -18.52
CA PHE A 183 11.99 2.42 -18.06
C PHE A 183 11.75 3.53 -19.09
N GLY A 184 11.42 4.70 -18.60
CA GLY A 184 11.22 5.88 -19.44
C GLY A 184 10.97 7.14 -18.63
N MET A 185 11.16 8.28 -19.26
CA MET A 185 10.82 9.59 -18.73
C MET A 185 9.94 10.32 -19.73
N ASN A 186 8.80 10.74 -19.30
CA ASN A 186 7.88 11.52 -20.14
C ASN A 186 7.25 12.64 -19.31
N ASP A 187 7.47 13.88 -19.72
CA ASP A 187 6.90 15.08 -19.10
C ASP A 187 7.08 15.11 -17.56
N GLY A 188 8.29 14.76 -17.07
CA GLY A 188 8.62 14.73 -15.64
C GLY A 188 8.06 13.54 -14.88
N LEU A 189 7.35 12.62 -15.53
CA LEU A 189 6.90 11.36 -14.98
C LEU A 189 7.90 10.25 -15.31
N MET A 190 8.51 9.67 -14.30
CA MET A 190 9.39 8.51 -14.41
C MET A 190 8.55 7.23 -14.46
N SER A 191 8.70 6.43 -15.51
CA SER A 191 8.19 5.08 -15.60
C SER A 191 9.26 4.09 -15.17
N VAL A 192 8.92 3.23 -14.22
CA VAL A 192 9.81 2.19 -13.69
C VAL A 192 9.09 0.84 -13.81
N PRO A 193 9.72 -0.20 -14.37
CA PRO A 193 9.13 -1.53 -14.39
C PRO A 193 8.91 -2.05 -12.97
N LEU A 194 7.84 -2.81 -12.76
CA LEU A 194 7.53 -3.39 -11.44
C LEU A 194 8.70 -4.19 -10.86
N TYR A 195 9.39 -4.99 -11.68
CA TYR A 195 10.53 -5.78 -11.22
C TYR A 195 11.70 -4.95 -10.71
N ALA A 196 11.76 -3.66 -11.04
CA ALA A 196 12.79 -2.73 -10.60
C ALA A 196 12.35 -1.83 -9.42
N ALA A 197 11.25 -2.15 -8.75
CA ALA A 197 10.75 -1.39 -7.60
C ALA A 197 11.80 -1.26 -6.47
N PHE A 198 12.70 -2.23 -6.34
CA PHE A 198 13.80 -2.23 -5.38
C PHE A 198 14.92 -1.22 -5.68
N CYS A 199 14.86 -0.50 -6.80
CA CYS A 199 15.85 0.50 -7.21
C CYS A 199 15.45 1.96 -6.88
N LEU A 200 14.29 2.20 -6.19
CA LEU A 200 13.73 3.53 -5.93
C LEU A 200 14.49 4.31 -4.85
#